data_0b731875cb9291d94a3aee06db08ee5b
#
_entry.id   0b731875cb9291d94a3aee06db08ee5b
#
_cell.length_a   1.000
_cell.length_b   1.000
_cell.length_c   1.000
_cell.angle_alpha   90.00
_cell.angle_beta   90.00
_cell.angle_gamma   90.00
#
_symmetry.space_group_name_H-M   'P 1'
#
loop_
_entity.id
_entity.type
_entity.pdbx_description
1 polymer ?
#
loop_
_entity_poly.entity_id
_entity_poly.type
_entity_poly.pdbx_seq_one_letter_code
_entity_poly.pdbx_strand_id
1 'polypeptide(L)'
;MDRKTLAQMTILWMVFFFFFLAAACSQKDDVQVIRALIKEGAKLAEDHNVSEIMELTTEDVVALPGHHNRLEIKRIIFAALMHYGKLKVLYPKPSVDLSSNDNSATCMIYLLIVKKDRTIPDLKDLYEEPRRWLEKVGENADLYQVKLQLLKKDGKWLVNQAHLEGFKGLGFSE
;
A
#
# COMPACT_ATOMS: atom_id res chain seq x y z
N MET A 1 19.16 53.40 12.57
CA MET A 1 18.31 52.18 12.50
C MET A 1 18.22 51.65 13.92
N ASP A 2 17.04 51.76 14.52
CA ASP A 2 16.87 51.50 15.95
C ASP A 2 17.05 50.01 16.33
N ARG A 3 17.75 49.78 17.44
CA ARG A 3 17.99 48.42 17.98
C ARG A 3 16.66 47.64 18.14
N LYS A 4 15.54 48.31 18.34
CA LYS A 4 14.22 47.69 18.48
C LYS A 4 13.68 47.15 17.15
N THR A 5 13.94 47.82 16.03
CA THR A 5 13.52 47.34 14.71
C THR A 5 14.33 46.13 14.21
N LEU A 6 15.63 46.09 14.57
CA LEU A 6 16.44 44.91 14.26
C LEU A 6 15.98 43.65 15.04
N ALA A 7 15.65 43.82 16.34
CA ALA A 7 15.17 42.72 17.16
C ALA A 7 13.79 42.20 16.68
N GLN A 8 12.91 43.08 16.24
CA GLN A 8 11.60 42.70 15.70
C GLN A 8 11.73 41.95 14.34
N MET A 9 12.65 42.37 13.48
CA MET A 9 12.92 41.65 12.21
C MET A 9 13.51 40.28 12.43
N THR A 10 14.41 40.11 13.40
CA THR A 10 14.99 38.79 13.70
C THR A 10 13.98 37.80 14.28
N ILE A 11 13.07 38.27 15.13
CA ILE A 11 11.99 37.46 15.68
C ILE A 11 11.00 37.03 14.58
N LEU A 12 10.65 37.94 13.68
CA LEU A 12 9.75 37.64 12.55
C LEU A 12 10.36 36.60 11.59
N TRP A 13 11.68 36.68 11.35
CA TRP A 13 12.43 35.70 10.52
C TRP A 13 12.53 34.32 11.19
N MET A 14 12.69 34.30 12.53
CA MET A 14 12.75 33.07 13.30
C MET A 14 11.39 32.32 13.30
N VAL A 15 10.29 33.06 13.45
CA VAL A 15 8.92 32.48 13.39
C VAL A 15 8.62 31.97 12.00
N PHE A 16 9.03 32.66 10.94
CA PHE A 16 8.83 32.22 9.56
C PHE A 16 9.62 30.95 9.23
N PHE A 17 10.85 30.82 9.76
CA PHE A 17 11.68 29.64 9.59
C PHE A 17 11.11 28.40 10.32
N PHE A 18 10.50 28.63 11.50
CA PHE A 18 9.88 27.56 12.28
C PHE A 18 8.61 26.99 11.59
N PHE A 19 7.88 27.83 10.87
CA PHE A 19 6.70 27.38 10.12
C PHE A 19 7.06 26.50 8.90
N PHE A 20 8.21 26.73 8.26
CA PHE A 20 8.66 25.92 7.13
C PHE A 20 9.15 24.52 7.55
N LEU A 21 9.69 24.36 8.75
CA LEU A 21 10.14 23.07 9.26
C LEU A 21 8.98 22.13 9.64
N ALA A 22 7.83 22.65 10.01
CA ALA A 22 6.66 21.86 10.39
C ALA A 22 5.99 21.17 9.17
N ALA A 23 6.01 21.80 7.98
CA ALA A 23 5.38 21.25 6.78
C ALA A 23 6.14 20.03 6.20
N ALA A 24 7.47 19.97 6.33
CA ALA A 24 8.29 18.89 5.79
C ALA A 24 8.21 17.58 6.62
N CYS A 25 7.81 17.66 7.89
CA CYS A 25 7.66 16.48 8.75
C CYS A 25 6.36 15.70 8.45
N SER A 26 5.29 16.38 8.07
CA SER A 26 3.96 15.80 7.84
C SER A 26 3.93 14.77 6.70
N GLN A 27 4.58 15.07 5.57
CA GLN A 27 4.55 14.17 4.40
C GLN A 27 5.30 12.84 4.62
N LYS A 28 6.41 12.86 5.37
CA LYS A 28 7.13 11.62 5.70
C LYS A 28 6.30 10.72 6.60
N ASP A 29 5.54 11.30 7.51
CA ASP A 29 4.67 10.55 8.41
C ASP A 29 3.53 9.89 7.65
N ASP A 30 2.86 10.57 6.72
CA ASP A 30 1.76 10.04 5.92
C ASP A 30 2.20 8.83 5.06
N VAL A 31 3.36 8.89 4.43
CA VAL A 31 3.92 7.75 3.69
C VAL A 31 4.13 6.53 4.59
N GLN A 32 4.60 6.73 5.83
CA GLN A 32 4.79 5.63 6.78
C GLN A 32 3.45 5.08 7.27
N VAL A 33 2.46 5.95 7.51
CA VAL A 33 1.10 5.53 7.88
C VAL A 33 0.46 4.69 6.78
N ILE A 34 0.56 5.11 5.51
CA ILE A 34 0.06 4.33 4.36
C ILE A 34 0.76 2.97 4.27
N ARG A 35 2.09 2.92 4.45
CA ARG A 35 2.82 1.64 4.47
C ARG A 35 2.39 0.74 5.64
N ALA A 36 2.12 1.32 6.80
CA ALA A 36 1.58 0.58 7.95
C ALA A 36 0.20 0.00 7.65
N LEU A 37 -0.69 0.78 7.00
CA LEU A 37 -2.00 0.32 6.53
C LEU A 37 -1.88 -0.88 5.58
N ILE A 38 -0.94 -0.83 4.63
CA ILE A 38 -0.70 -1.96 3.71
C ILE A 38 -0.22 -3.20 4.48
N LYS A 39 0.68 -3.01 5.44
CA LYS A 39 1.16 -4.10 6.29
C LYS A 39 0.05 -4.72 7.11
N GLU A 40 -0.83 -3.91 7.66
CA GLU A 40 -2.02 -4.35 8.39
C GLU A 40 -2.96 -5.14 7.48
N GLY A 41 -3.31 -4.61 6.29
CA GLY A 41 -4.13 -5.31 5.32
C GLY A 41 -3.57 -6.68 4.91
N ALA A 42 -2.26 -6.79 4.69
CA ALA A 42 -1.61 -8.05 4.40
C ALA A 42 -1.74 -9.05 5.56
N LYS A 43 -1.54 -8.60 6.81
CA LYS A 43 -1.70 -9.42 8.00
C LYS A 43 -3.15 -9.90 8.16
N LEU A 44 -4.12 -9.00 7.99
CA LEU A 44 -5.55 -9.34 8.08
C LEU A 44 -5.96 -10.36 7.00
N ALA A 45 -5.35 -10.30 5.80
CA ALA A 45 -5.56 -11.30 4.77
C ALA A 45 -4.98 -12.66 5.19
N GLU A 46 -3.79 -12.72 5.76
CA GLU A 46 -3.20 -13.96 6.31
C GLU A 46 -4.06 -14.55 7.45
N ASP A 47 -4.69 -13.69 8.25
CA ASP A 47 -5.56 -14.05 9.37
C ASP A 47 -7.02 -14.31 8.92
N HIS A 48 -7.34 -14.18 7.62
CA HIS A 48 -8.70 -14.33 7.03
C HIS A 48 -9.74 -13.36 7.61
N ASN A 49 -9.32 -12.21 8.12
CA ASN A 49 -10.20 -11.24 8.75
C ASN A 49 -10.75 -10.23 7.74
N VAL A 50 -11.68 -10.70 6.90
CA VAL A 50 -12.27 -9.88 5.82
C VAL A 50 -12.98 -8.65 6.37
N SER A 51 -13.60 -8.73 7.54
CA SER A 51 -14.34 -7.61 8.12
C SER A 51 -13.40 -6.44 8.45
N GLU A 52 -12.28 -6.70 9.09
CA GLU A 52 -11.29 -5.67 9.40
C GLU A 52 -10.57 -5.16 8.14
N ILE A 53 -10.34 -6.01 7.12
CA ILE A 53 -9.85 -5.52 5.81
C ILE A 53 -10.79 -4.45 5.25
N MET A 54 -12.11 -4.65 5.36
CA MET A 54 -13.08 -3.68 4.87
C MET A 54 -13.11 -2.38 5.70
N GLU A 55 -12.66 -2.39 6.95
CA GLU A 55 -12.51 -1.18 7.78
C GLU A 55 -11.35 -0.29 7.31
N LEU A 56 -10.39 -0.84 6.58
CA LEU A 56 -9.33 -0.08 5.94
C LEU A 56 -9.76 0.65 4.65
N THR A 57 -11.03 0.53 4.27
CA THR A 57 -11.59 1.10 3.04
C THR A 57 -12.66 2.15 3.33
N THR A 58 -12.90 3.06 2.36
CA THR A 58 -14.02 3.98 2.45
C THR A 58 -15.36 3.25 2.23
N GLU A 59 -16.48 3.87 2.64
CA GLU A 59 -17.83 3.31 2.43
C GLU A 59 -18.18 3.16 0.94
N ASP A 60 -17.65 4.06 0.12
CA ASP A 60 -17.85 4.17 -1.32
C ASP A 60 -16.71 3.53 -2.14
N VAL A 61 -15.94 2.62 -1.52
CA VAL A 61 -14.82 1.95 -2.19
C VAL A 61 -15.25 1.19 -3.45
N VAL A 62 -14.43 1.28 -4.49
CA VAL A 62 -14.62 0.56 -5.76
C VAL A 62 -13.39 -0.27 -6.11
N ALA A 63 -13.60 -1.49 -6.60
CA ALA A 63 -12.52 -2.31 -7.15
C ALA A 63 -12.65 -2.48 -8.67
N LEU A 64 -11.50 -2.42 -9.32
CA LEU A 64 -11.33 -2.61 -10.77
C LEU A 64 -10.48 -3.86 -11.05
N PRO A 65 -10.65 -4.50 -12.21
CA PRO A 65 -11.70 -4.28 -13.20
C PRO A 65 -13.08 -4.69 -12.70
N GLY A 66 -14.17 -4.22 -13.36
CA GLY A 66 -15.54 -4.64 -13.08
C GLY A 66 -16.39 -3.69 -12.24
N HIS A 67 -15.80 -2.61 -11.68
CA HIS A 67 -16.51 -1.62 -10.85
C HIS A 67 -17.26 -2.24 -9.64
N HIS A 68 -16.60 -3.18 -8.95
CA HIS A 68 -17.17 -3.86 -7.79
C HIS A 68 -17.37 -2.90 -6.62
N ASN A 69 -18.56 -2.89 -6.06
CA ASN A 69 -18.88 -2.12 -4.85
C ASN A 69 -18.34 -2.80 -3.57
N ARG A 70 -18.46 -2.13 -2.43
CA ARG A 70 -17.97 -2.58 -1.14
C ARG A 70 -18.45 -4.00 -0.76
N LEU A 71 -19.71 -4.34 -1.01
CA LEU A 71 -20.27 -5.66 -0.69
C LEU A 71 -19.68 -6.76 -1.59
N GLU A 72 -19.55 -6.45 -2.88
CA GLU A 72 -18.95 -7.37 -3.86
C GLU A 72 -17.46 -7.58 -3.55
N ILE A 73 -16.72 -6.52 -3.24
CA ILE A 73 -15.31 -6.59 -2.81
C ILE A 73 -15.19 -7.54 -1.60
N LYS A 74 -16.03 -7.37 -0.58
CA LYS A 74 -16.03 -8.24 0.60
C LYS A 74 -16.23 -9.72 0.22
N ARG A 75 -17.16 -10.02 -0.70
CA ARG A 75 -17.42 -11.38 -1.19
C ARG A 75 -16.24 -11.94 -1.98
N ILE A 76 -15.64 -11.13 -2.86
CA ILE A 76 -14.47 -11.51 -3.66
C ILE A 76 -13.30 -11.83 -2.76
N ILE A 77 -12.97 -10.96 -1.80
CA ILE A 77 -11.89 -11.19 -0.83
C ILE A 77 -12.16 -12.48 -0.04
N PHE A 78 -13.38 -12.66 0.47
CA PHE A 78 -13.74 -13.87 1.21
C PHE A 78 -13.55 -15.14 0.35
N ALA A 79 -14.06 -15.13 -0.89
CA ALA A 79 -13.91 -16.28 -1.79
C ALA A 79 -12.44 -16.56 -2.12
N ALA A 80 -11.63 -15.52 -2.37
CA ALA A 80 -10.19 -15.66 -2.61
C ALA A 80 -9.47 -16.27 -1.40
N LEU A 81 -9.69 -15.75 -0.20
CA LEU A 81 -9.07 -16.27 1.02
C LEU A 81 -9.46 -17.72 1.29
N MET A 82 -10.73 -18.07 1.05
CA MET A 82 -11.17 -19.47 1.17
C MET A 82 -10.52 -20.40 0.13
N HIS A 83 -10.31 -19.90 -1.10
CA HIS A 83 -9.63 -20.66 -2.15
C HIS A 83 -8.15 -20.92 -1.83
N TYR A 84 -7.44 -19.90 -1.32
CA TYR A 84 -6.03 -20.03 -0.95
C TYR A 84 -5.85 -20.87 0.33
N GLY A 85 -6.83 -20.86 1.25
CA GLY A 85 -6.67 -21.46 2.56
C GLY A 85 -5.60 -20.73 3.37
N LYS A 86 -4.72 -21.47 4.05
CA LYS A 86 -3.60 -20.83 4.75
C LYS A 86 -2.61 -20.25 3.75
N LEU A 87 -2.46 -18.93 3.77
CA LEU A 87 -1.63 -18.18 2.84
C LEU A 87 -0.59 -17.31 3.56
N LYS A 88 0.37 -16.84 2.79
CA LYS A 88 1.31 -15.80 3.17
C LYS A 88 1.37 -14.74 2.09
N VAL A 89 1.35 -13.47 2.49
CA VAL A 89 1.43 -12.32 1.58
C VAL A 89 2.82 -11.73 1.67
N LEU A 90 3.56 -11.76 0.57
CA LEU A 90 4.88 -11.18 0.46
C LEU A 90 4.84 -10.01 -0.53
N TYR A 91 5.53 -8.95 -0.21
CA TYR A 91 5.62 -7.77 -1.08
C TYR A 91 6.88 -6.97 -0.78
N PRO A 92 7.52 -6.36 -1.80
CA PRO A 92 8.56 -5.39 -1.61
C PRO A 92 8.00 -4.10 -1.01
N LYS A 93 8.86 -3.18 -0.65
CA LYS A 93 8.45 -1.88 -0.10
C LYS A 93 7.51 -1.17 -1.08
N PRO A 94 6.25 -0.83 -0.68
CA PRO A 94 5.30 -0.17 -1.55
C PRO A 94 5.78 1.22 -1.99
N SER A 95 5.56 1.56 -3.27
CA SER A 95 5.70 2.93 -3.76
C SER A 95 4.47 3.72 -3.37
N VAL A 96 4.68 4.89 -2.78
CA VAL A 96 3.61 5.78 -2.32
C VAL A 96 3.87 7.17 -2.85
N ASP A 97 2.94 7.68 -3.64
CA ASP A 97 2.95 9.01 -4.22
C ASP A 97 1.81 9.83 -3.60
N LEU A 98 2.16 10.84 -2.80
CA LEU A 98 1.19 11.78 -2.22
C LEU A 98 0.80 12.84 -3.25
N SER A 99 -0.47 13.21 -3.26
CA SER A 99 -0.91 14.35 -4.06
C SER A 99 -0.50 15.69 -3.43
N SER A 100 -0.47 16.74 -4.22
CA SER A 100 -0.08 18.08 -3.77
C SER A 100 -0.98 18.68 -2.68
N ASN A 101 -2.17 18.14 -2.47
CA ASN A 101 -3.10 18.58 -1.43
C ASN A 101 -3.03 17.76 -0.12
N ASP A 102 -2.11 16.79 -0.03
CA ASP A 102 -1.88 15.90 1.12
C ASP A 102 -3.11 15.11 1.60
N ASN A 103 -4.20 15.10 0.84
CA ASN A 103 -5.44 14.41 1.19
C ASN A 103 -5.72 13.18 0.34
N SER A 104 -4.91 12.91 -0.67
CA SER A 104 -4.99 11.71 -1.49
C SER A 104 -3.60 11.16 -1.80
N ALA A 105 -3.53 9.86 -2.02
CA ALA A 105 -2.30 9.16 -2.36
C ALA A 105 -2.56 8.05 -3.36
N THR A 106 -1.55 7.73 -4.17
CA THR A 106 -1.52 6.51 -4.98
C THR A 106 -0.45 5.59 -4.41
N CYS A 107 -0.81 4.33 -4.20
CA CYS A 107 0.11 3.30 -3.74
C CYS A 107 0.18 2.17 -4.76
N MET A 108 1.39 1.81 -5.20
CA MET A 108 1.63 0.67 -6.08
C MET A 108 2.32 -0.44 -5.31
N ILE A 109 1.79 -1.66 -5.42
CA ILE A 109 2.25 -2.83 -4.67
C ILE A 109 2.33 -4.01 -5.62
N TYR A 110 3.41 -4.76 -5.55
CA TYR A 110 3.52 -6.08 -6.16
C TYR A 110 3.33 -7.12 -5.08
N LEU A 111 2.25 -7.89 -5.14
CA LEU A 111 1.91 -8.90 -4.14
C LEU A 111 2.23 -10.29 -4.66
N LEU A 112 2.89 -11.07 -3.85
CA LEU A 112 3.08 -12.49 -4.04
C LEU A 112 2.25 -13.23 -2.98
N ILE A 113 1.22 -13.95 -3.41
CA ILE A 113 0.36 -14.77 -2.54
C ILE A 113 0.84 -16.21 -2.61
N VAL A 114 1.30 -16.73 -1.50
CA VAL A 114 1.86 -18.07 -1.38
C VAL A 114 0.98 -18.92 -0.47
N LYS A 115 0.65 -20.14 -0.88
CA LYS A 115 0.03 -21.12 0.02
C LYS A 115 1.04 -21.54 1.09
N LYS A 116 0.63 -21.54 2.36
CA LYS A 116 1.54 -21.74 3.51
C LYS A 116 2.21 -23.11 3.54
N ASP A 117 1.64 -24.09 2.86
CA ASP A 117 2.19 -25.46 2.71
C ASP A 117 3.25 -25.59 1.59
N ARG A 118 3.49 -24.51 0.86
CA ARG A 118 4.46 -24.47 -0.23
C ARG A 118 5.75 -23.81 0.19
N THR A 119 6.86 -24.42 -0.21
CA THR A 119 8.20 -23.88 0.02
C THR A 119 8.51 -22.82 -1.04
N ILE A 120 8.81 -21.61 -0.59
CA ILE A 120 9.31 -20.56 -1.47
C ILE A 120 10.82 -20.73 -1.60
N PRO A 121 11.39 -20.67 -2.82
CA PRO A 121 12.83 -20.63 -3.00
C PRO A 121 13.44 -19.44 -2.25
N ASP A 122 14.69 -19.57 -1.79
CA ASP A 122 15.36 -18.50 -1.08
C ASP A 122 15.37 -17.23 -1.93
N LEU A 123 15.10 -16.07 -1.30
CA LEU A 123 15.18 -14.75 -1.95
C LEU A 123 16.60 -14.47 -2.50
N LYS A 124 17.61 -15.14 -1.99
CA LYS A 124 18.97 -15.06 -2.52
C LYS A 124 19.04 -15.58 -3.96
N ASP A 125 18.31 -16.64 -4.27
CA ASP A 125 18.25 -17.22 -5.61
C ASP A 125 17.61 -16.24 -6.63
N LEU A 126 16.77 -15.30 -6.18
CA LEU A 126 16.21 -14.23 -7.01
C LEU A 126 17.29 -13.33 -7.62
N TYR A 127 18.36 -13.09 -6.88
CA TYR A 127 19.46 -12.23 -7.33
C TYR A 127 20.48 -12.98 -8.19
N GLU A 128 20.63 -14.30 -7.97
CA GLU A 128 21.56 -15.14 -8.70
C GLU A 128 20.97 -15.68 -10.00
N GLU A 129 19.74 -16.20 -9.96
CA GLU A 129 19.04 -16.80 -11.12
C GLU A 129 17.57 -16.33 -11.19
N PRO A 130 17.28 -15.07 -11.57
CA PRO A 130 15.94 -14.47 -11.48
C PRO A 130 14.85 -15.25 -12.22
N ARG A 131 15.15 -15.74 -13.44
CA ARG A 131 14.19 -16.49 -14.27
C ARG A 131 13.80 -17.81 -13.61
N ARG A 132 14.78 -18.57 -13.16
CA ARG A 132 14.55 -19.86 -12.51
C ARG A 132 13.83 -19.73 -11.18
N TRP A 133 14.13 -18.64 -10.43
CA TRP A 133 13.42 -18.34 -9.22
C TRP A 133 11.93 -18.04 -9.48
N LEU A 134 11.64 -17.22 -10.51
CA LEU A 134 10.29 -16.88 -10.92
C LEU A 134 9.50 -18.08 -11.44
N GLU A 135 10.12 -19.00 -12.19
CA GLU A 135 9.50 -20.26 -12.61
C GLU A 135 9.09 -21.10 -11.39
N LYS A 136 10.00 -21.31 -10.45
CA LYS A 136 9.72 -22.07 -9.21
C LYS A 136 8.66 -21.39 -8.34
N VAL A 137 8.65 -20.08 -8.26
CA VAL A 137 7.64 -19.31 -7.51
C VAL A 137 6.30 -19.39 -8.21
N GLY A 138 6.25 -19.26 -9.54
CA GLY A 138 5.03 -19.33 -10.34
C GLY A 138 4.26 -20.63 -10.19
N GLU A 139 4.95 -21.75 -9.90
CA GLU A 139 4.31 -23.03 -9.58
C GLU A 139 3.60 -23.03 -8.21
N ASN A 140 4.00 -22.14 -7.30
CA ASN A 140 3.61 -22.17 -5.88
C ASN A 140 2.95 -20.89 -5.38
N ALA A 141 2.91 -19.84 -6.19
CA ALA A 141 2.42 -18.53 -5.79
C ALA A 141 1.83 -17.76 -6.96
N ASP A 142 0.86 -16.91 -6.64
CA ASP A 142 0.26 -15.98 -7.58
C ASP A 142 0.84 -14.59 -7.39
N LEU A 143 1.24 -13.97 -8.48
CA LEU A 143 1.81 -12.62 -8.50
C LEU A 143 0.78 -11.62 -9.04
N TYR A 144 0.54 -10.56 -8.28
CA TYR A 144 -0.40 -9.49 -8.63
C TYR A 144 0.26 -8.13 -8.52
N GLN A 145 -0.16 -7.22 -9.40
CA GLN A 145 0.08 -5.81 -9.27
C GLN A 145 -1.18 -5.15 -8.73
N VAL A 146 -1.08 -4.44 -7.63
CA VAL A 146 -2.19 -3.73 -7.01
C VAL A 146 -1.89 -2.24 -6.99
N LYS A 147 -2.77 -1.45 -7.60
CA LYS A 147 -2.76 0.00 -7.49
C LYS A 147 -3.90 0.42 -6.58
N LEU A 148 -3.56 1.08 -5.48
CA LEU A 148 -4.52 1.62 -4.53
C LEU A 148 -4.57 3.14 -4.67
N GLN A 149 -5.77 3.70 -4.67
CA GLN A 149 -6.00 5.11 -4.42
C GLN A 149 -6.51 5.26 -2.99
N LEU A 150 -5.90 6.15 -2.23
CA LEU A 150 -6.22 6.39 -0.84
C LEU A 150 -6.69 7.82 -0.64
N LEU A 151 -7.62 8.00 0.28
CA LEU A 151 -8.10 9.30 0.74
C LEU A 151 -7.89 9.43 2.24
N LYS A 152 -7.53 10.63 2.67
CA LYS A 152 -7.41 10.98 4.10
C LYS A 152 -8.75 11.57 4.56
N LYS A 153 -9.50 10.82 5.38
CA LYS A 153 -10.77 11.23 6.00
C LYS A 153 -10.59 11.24 7.51
N ASP A 154 -10.92 12.34 8.15
CA ASP A 154 -10.84 12.51 9.62
C ASP A 154 -9.46 12.12 10.20
N GLY A 155 -8.39 12.47 9.48
CA GLY A 155 -7.01 12.17 9.87
C GLY A 155 -6.57 10.72 9.61
N LYS A 156 -7.43 9.86 9.07
CA LYS A 156 -7.13 8.45 8.75
C LYS A 156 -7.01 8.25 7.25
N TRP A 157 -6.01 7.48 6.83
CA TRP A 157 -5.89 7.03 5.46
C TRP A 157 -6.77 5.80 5.22
N LEU A 158 -7.60 5.83 4.18
CA LEU A 158 -8.51 4.75 3.78
C LEU A 158 -8.37 4.49 2.28
N VAL A 159 -8.49 3.23 1.88
CA VAL A 159 -8.52 2.85 0.46
C VAL A 159 -9.88 3.21 -0.14
N ASN A 160 -9.87 4.07 -1.14
CA ASN A 160 -11.08 4.48 -1.88
C ASN A 160 -11.24 3.69 -3.19
N GLN A 161 -10.13 3.33 -3.83
CA GLN A 161 -10.17 2.50 -5.03
C GLN A 161 -9.02 1.50 -5.03
N ALA A 162 -9.32 0.28 -5.45
CA ALA A 162 -8.34 -0.76 -5.69
C ALA A 162 -8.39 -1.22 -7.15
N HIS A 163 -7.24 -1.32 -7.81
CA HIS A 163 -7.12 -1.91 -9.13
C HIS A 163 -6.17 -3.10 -9.05
N LEU A 164 -6.70 -4.28 -9.32
CA LEU A 164 -5.94 -5.53 -9.30
C LEU A 164 -5.68 -5.98 -10.73
N GLU A 165 -4.41 -6.18 -11.05
CA GLU A 165 -3.99 -6.75 -12.32
C GLU A 165 -3.16 -8.01 -12.06
N GLY A 166 -3.44 -9.08 -12.81
CA GLY A 166 -2.54 -10.22 -12.88
C GLY A 166 -1.22 -9.76 -13.50
N PHE A 167 -0.11 -10.10 -12.89
CA PHE A 167 1.20 -9.72 -13.43
C PHE A 167 1.51 -10.57 -14.67
N LYS A 168 1.31 -9.97 -15.85
CA LYS A 168 1.66 -10.58 -17.15
C LYS A 168 3.12 -10.31 -17.54
N GLY A 169 4.02 -10.30 -16.58
CA GLY A 169 5.44 -10.08 -16.80
C GLY A 169 6.24 -11.34 -16.56
N LEU A 170 6.92 -11.85 -17.56
CA LEU A 170 7.82 -12.99 -17.57
C LEU A 170 7.23 -14.37 -17.98
N GLY A 171 6.36 -14.35 -19.01
CA GLY A 171 6.06 -15.61 -19.72
C GLY A 171 4.98 -16.47 -19.11
N PHE A 172 4.19 -15.97 -18.19
CA PHE A 172 2.92 -16.56 -17.83
C PHE A 172 1.90 -16.23 -18.94
N SER A 173 1.99 -16.95 -20.06
CA SER A 173 0.94 -16.97 -21.08
C SER A 173 -0.23 -17.78 -20.53
N GLU A 174 -1.42 -17.30 -20.87
CA GLU A 174 -2.73 -17.91 -20.65
C GLU A 174 -2.75 -19.42 -20.77
#